data_9cc0f8fe8bfcb810f0a77125011d1bd6
#
_entry.id   9cc0f8fe8bfcb810f0a77125011d1bd6
#
_cell.length_a   1.000
_cell.length_b   1.000
_cell.length_c   1.000
_cell.angle_alpha   90.00
_cell.angle_beta   90.00
_cell.angle_gamma   90.00
#
_symmetry.space_group_name_H-M   'P 1'
#
loop_
_entity.id
_entity.type
_entity.pdbx_description
1 polymer ?
#
loop_
_entity_poly.entity_id
_entity_poly.type
_entity_poly.pdbx_seq_one_letter_code
_entity_poly.pdbx_strand_id
1 'polypeptide(L)'
;MGSDSDLKTLKPAIDILREFGLKTEVCILSAHRTPIEMMEYAKNAESENIKVIIAGAGGAAHLPGMLASITCIPVIGVPVESKTLKGIDSLLSIVQMPAGIPVATVAINGGQNAGLLAIEMISLFDESIKKNLKEFRENLHTQVRTKNSKLSTIGADNYLQNKYCLLYTSPSPRD
;
A
#
# COMPACT_ATOMS: atom_id res chain seq x y z
N MET A 1 -7.27 1.74 9.01
CA MET A 1 -8.24 1.68 7.90
C MET A 1 -9.63 2.11 8.37
N GLY A 2 -10.47 2.69 7.47
CA GLY A 2 -11.81 3.19 7.82
C GLY A 2 -12.88 2.11 8.01
N SER A 3 -12.67 0.94 7.44
CA SER A 3 -13.55 -0.23 7.50
C SER A 3 -12.77 -1.52 7.37
N ASP A 4 -13.32 -2.62 7.83
CA ASP A 4 -12.81 -3.98 7.61
C ASP A 4 -12.78 -4.37 6.13
N SER A 5 -13.69 -3.82 5.33
CA SER A 5 -13.69 -3.99 3.86
C SER A 5 -12.40 -3.51 3.18
N ASP A 6 -11.70 -2.55 3.78
CA ASP A 6 -10.46 -1.98 3.24
C ASP A 6 -9.25 -2.89 3.46
N LEU A 7 -9.39 -3.92 4.31
CA LEU A 7 -8.30 -4.82 4.67
C LEU A 7 -7.74 -5.55 3.44
N LYS A 8 -8.60 -5.95 2.50
CA LYS A 8 -8.16 -6.60 1.25
C LYS A 8 -7.18 -5.72 0.47
N THR A 9 -7.45 -4.43 0.40
CA THR A 9 -6.59 -3.43 -0.28
C THR A 9 -5.30 -3.19 0.49
N LEU A 10 -5.34 -3.21 1.84
CA LEU A 10 -4.17 -2.93 2.67
C LEU A 10 -3.33 -4.16 3.00
N LYS A 11 -3.86 -5.37 2.81
CA LYS A 11 -3.13 -6.62 3.08
C LYS A 11 -1.76 -6.68 2.37
N PRO A 12 -1.62 -6.29 1.09
CA PRO A 12 -0.32 -6.23 0.43
C PRO A 12 0.69 -5.28 1.09
N ALA A 13 0.22 -4.17 1.72
CA ALA A 13 1.10 -3.30 2.50
C ALA A 13 1.61 -4.02 3.76
N ILE A 14 0.72 -4.70 4.47
CA ILE A 14 1.07 -5.47 5.68
C ILE A 14 2.09 -6.56 5.34
N ASP A 15 1.89 -7.25 4.23
CA ASP A 15 2.76 -8.36 3.82
C ASP A 15 4.16 -7.89 3.46
N ILE A 16 4.29 -6.84 2.65
CA ILE A 16 5.60 -6.32 2.27
C ILE A 16 6.35 -5.72 3.47
N LEU A 17 5.67 -5.04 4.39
CA LEU A 17 6.27 -4.54 5.62
C LEU A 17 6.82 -5.67 6.49
N ARG A 18 6.10 -6.78 6.61
CA ARG A 18 6.54 -7.98 7.33
C ARG A 18 7.73 -8.67 6.65
N GLU A 19 7.73 -8.74 5.33
CA GLU A 19 8.85 -9.27 4.54
C GLU A 19 10.15 -8.50 4.83
N PHE A 20 10.05 -7.18 5.04
CA PHE A 20 11.17 -6.34 5.45
C PHE A 20 11.47 -6.37 6.96
N GLY A 21 10.79 -7.21 7.74
CA GLY A 21 11.00 -7.35 9.19
C GLY A 21 10.44 -6.19 10.02
N LEU A 22 9.58 -5.35 9.44
CA LEU A 22 8.98 -4.22 10.13
C LEU A 22 7.77 -4.65 10.95
N LYS A 23 7.71 -4.22 12.21
CA LYS A 23 6.54 -4.42 13.07
C LYS A 23 5.39 -3.56 12.56
N THR A 24 4.22 -4.17 12.43
CA THR A 24 3.00 -3.49 11.97
C THR A 24 1.91 -3.60 13.01
N GLU A 25 1.26 -2.50 13.30
CA GLU A 25 -0.02 -2.44 14.00
C GLU A 25 -1.14 -2.27 12.99
N VAL A 26 -2.24 -2.99 13.17
CA VAL A 26 -3.37 -2.96 12.24
C VAL A 26 -4.64 -2.69 13.02
N CYS A 27 -5.30 -1.56 12.74
CA CYS A 27 -6.52 -1.16 13.41
C CYS A 27 -7.60 -0.65 12.43
N ILE A 28 -8.84 -0.71 12.86
CA ILE A 28 -9.99 -0.13 12.17
C ILE A 28 -10.41 1.12 12.95
N LEU A 29 -10.26 2.29 12.31
CA LEU A 29 -10.61 3.59 12.87
C LEU A 29 -11.38 4.39 11.82
N SER A 30 -12.63 4.67 12.10
CA SER A 30 -13.48 5.39 11.16
C SER A 30 -13.49 6.89 11.47
N ALA A 31 -13.08 7.71 10.50
CA ALA A 31 -13.15 9.17 10.63
C ALA A 31 -14.58 9.68 10.96
N HIS A 32 -15.62 8.96 10.51
CA HIS A 32 -17.00 9.37 10.65
C HIS A 32 -17.75 8.67 11.79
N ARG A 33 -17.34 7.44 12.16
CA ARG A 33 -18.08 6.60 13.14
C ARG A 33 -17.38 6.51 14.49
N THR A 34 -16.03 6.63 14.49
CA THR A 34 -15.18 6.60 15.69
C THR A 34 -14.18 7.76 15.67
N PRO A 35 -14.63 9.03 15.54
CA PRO A 35 -13.74 10.17 15.37
C PRO A 35 -12.86 10.42 16.59
N ILE A 36 -13.34 10.17 17.80
CA ILE A 36 -12.61 10.38 19.05
C ILE A 36 -11.43 9.41 19.13
N GLU A 37 -11.68 8.12 18.94
CA GLU A 37 -10.66 7.06 18.96
C GLU A 37 -9.61 7.27 17.85
N MET A 38 -10.03 7.76 16.69
CA MET A 38 -9.11 8.12 15.59
C MET A 38 -8.21 9.29 15.98
N MET A 39 -8.76 10.33 16.65
CA MET A 39 -7.97 11.48 17.13
C MET A 39 -6.99 11.06 18.24
N GLU A 40 -7.42 10.24 19.18
CA GLU A 40 -6.57 9.71 20.25
C GLU A 40 -5.42 8.88 19.70
N TYR A 41 -5.71 7.99 18.72
CA TYR A 41 -4.70 7.22 18.02
C TYR A 41 -3.64 8.14 17.38
N ALA A 42 -4.07 9.15 16.64
CA ALA A 42 -3.15 10.07 15.96
C ALA A 42 -2.28 10.87 16.94
N LYS A 43 -2.85 11.32 18.07
CA LYS A 43 -2.12 12.05 19.12
C LYS A 43 -1.07 11.19 19.82
N ASN A 44 -1.37 9.90 20.02
CA ASN A 44 -0.50 9.00 20.76
C ASN A 44 0.54 8.31 19.86
N ALA A 45 0.41 8.39 18.54
CA ALA A 45 1.20 7.65 17.58
C ALA A 45 2.73 7.86 17.76
N GLU A 46 3.18 9.08 18.08
CA GLU A 46 4.61 9.35 18.34
C GLU A 46 5.10 8.67 19.61
N SER A 47 4.33 8.73 20.69
CA SER A 47 4.69 8.09 21.98
C SER A 47 4.70 6.56 21.88
N GLU A 48 3.89 5.99 21.00
CA GLU A 48 3.86 4.57 20.67
C GLU A 48 4.94 4.16 19.64
N ASN A 49 5.87 5.09 19.32
CA ASN A 49 6.99 4.86 18.41
C ASN A 49 6.60 4.50 16.97
N ILE A 50 5.40 4.89 16.52
CA ILE A 50 4.97 4.76 15.14
C ILE A 50 5.78 5.72 14.27
N LYS A 51 6.32 5.25 13.16
CA LYS A 51 7.17 6.04 12.25
C LYS A 51 6.44 6.52 11.01
N VAL A 52 5.48 5.74 10.53
CA VAL A 52 4.67 6.04 9.35
C VAL A 52 3.27 5.47 9.57
N ILE A 53 2.24 6.19 9.15
CA ILE A 53 0.86 5.72 9.16
C ILE A 53 0.42 5.47 7.73
N ILE A 54 -0.07 4.27 7.43
CA ILE A 54 -0.72 3.94 6.16
C ILE A 54 -2.23 3.90 6.40
N ALA A 55 -2.95 4.80 5.77
CA ALA A 55 -4.39 4.96 5.97
C ALA A 55 -5.18 4.69 4.69
N GLY A 56 -5.95 3.60 4.66
CA GLY A 56 -6.86 3.26 3.56
C GLY A 56 -8.29 3.72 3.85
N ALA A 57 -8.93 4.30 2.85
CA ALA A 57 -10.32 4.73 2.92
C ALA A 57 -10.98 4.79 1.53
N GLY A 58 -12.29 4.55 1.47
CA GLY A 58 -13.09 4.57 0.25
C GLY A 58 -14.23 5.60 0.30
N GLY A 59 -14.65 6.06 -0.88
CA GLY A 59 -15.72 7.06 -1.03
C GLY A 59 -15.32 8.43 -0.52
N ALA A 60 -16.02 8.97 0.48
CA ALA A 60 -15.62 10.16 1.25
C ALA A 60 -14.43 9.80 2.16
N ALA A 61 -13.27 9.65 1.57
CA ALA A 61 -12.07 9.05 2.17
C ALA A 61 -11.31 10.07 3.06
N HIS A 62 -11.96 10.54 4.13
CA HIS A 62 -11.42 11.60 4.99
C HIS A 62 -10.33 11.12 5.97
N LEU A 63 -10.28 9.82 6.28
CA LEU A 63 -9.39 9.27 7.32
C LEU A 63 -7.91 9.69 7.16
N PRO A 64 -7.25 9.59 5.98
CA PRO A 64 -5.85 9.97 5.85
C PRO A 64 -5.59 11.45 6.16
N GLY A 65 -6.43 12.34 5.63
CA GLY A 65 -6.32 13.78 5.86
C GLY A 65 -6.57 14.18 7.31
N MET A 66 -7.54 13.54 7.97
CA MET A 66 -7.82 13.78 9.38
C MET A 66 -6.67 13.32 10.28
N LEU A 67 -6.08 12.16 10.02
CA LEU A 67 -4.89 11.71 10.74
C LEU A 67 -3.72 12.69 10.53
N ALA A 68 -3.44 13.07 9.28
CA ALA A 68 -2.36 14.00 8.96
C ALA A 68 -2.52 15.40 9.62
N SER A 69 -3.75 15.82 9.90
CA SER A 69 -4.01 17.10 10.59
C SER A 69 -3.70 17.08 12.08
N ILE A 70 -3.49 15.90 12.67
CA ILE A 70 -3.34 15.72 14.13
C ILE A 70 -1.92 15.33 14.51
N THR A 71 -1.20 14.60 13.66
CA THR A 71 0.16 14.13 13.92
C THR A 71 1.18 14.70 12.94
N CYS A 72 2.44 14.81 13.36
CA CYS A 72 3.57 15.11 12.48
C CYS A 72 4.19 13.85 11.84
N ILE A 73 3.71 12.67 12.18
CA ILE A 73 4.13 11.41 11.54
C ILE A 73 3.67 11.41 10.06
N PRO A 74 4.52 11.03 9.10
CA PRO A 74 4.12 10.90 7.71
C PRO A 74 2.89 10.00 7.54
N VAL A 75 1.87 10.49 6.82
CA VAL A 75 0.66 9.74 6.49
C VAL A 75 0.66 9.40 5.00
N ILE A 76 0.51 8.12 4.70
CA ILE A 76 0.34 7.59 3.34
C ILE A 76 -1.11 7.22 3.15
N GLY A 77 -1.79 7.89 2.21
CA GLY A 77 -3.18 7.64 1.86
C GLY A 77 -3.32 6.59 0.75
N VAL A 78 -4.13 5.58 0.99
CA VAL A 78 -4.47 4.54 0.01
C VAL A 78 -5.94 4.70 -0.37
N PRO A 79 -6.24 5.22 -1.58
CA PRO A 79 -7.60 5.25 -2.08
C PRO A 79 -8.12 3.84 -2.30
N VAL A 80 -9.25 3.51 -1.69
CA VAL A 80 -9.92 2.21 -1.88
C VAL A 80 -10.98 2.35 -2.96
N GLU A 81 -11.04 1.36 -3.85
CA GLU A 81 -12.02 1.34 -4.94
C GLU A 81 -13.46 1.38 -4.40
N SER A 82 -14.24 2.34 -4.87
CA SER A 82 -15.67 2.46 -4.62
C SER A 82 -16.50 1.80 -5.70
N LYS A 83 -17.75 1.39 -5.37
CA LYS A 83 -18.64 0.75 -6.35
C LYS A 83 -19.03 1.70 -7.47
N THR A 84 -19.36 2.95 -7.15
CA THR A 84 -19.95 3.91 -8.08
C THR A 84 -18.91 4.58 -8.97
N LEU A 85 -17.84 5.12 -8.40
CA LEU A 85 -16.83 5.90 -9.12
C LEU A 85 -15.48 5.19 -9.24
N LYS A 86 -15.43 3.88 -8.96
CA LYS A 86 -14.23 3.05 -9.12
C LYS A 86 -12.99 3.59 -8.40
N GLY A 87 -13.23 4.33 -7.32
CA GLY A 87 -12.17 4.88 -6.45
C GLY A 87 -11.68 6.27 -6.83
N ILE A 88 -12.21 6.91 -7.90
CA ILE A 88 -11.86 8.30 -8.23
C ILE A 88 -12.31 9.26 -7.13
N ASP A 89 -13.48 9.04 -6.54
CA ASP A 89 -13.99 9.75 -5.37
C ASP A 89 -13.04 9.59 -4.17
N SER A 90 -12.58 8.39 -3.90
CA SER A 90 -11.59 8.11 -2.84
C SER A 90 -10.27 8.83 -3.10
N LEU A 91 -9.75 8.74 -4.33
CA LEU A 91 -8.50 9.39 -4.73
C LEU A 91 -8.59 10.91 -4.57
N LEU A 92 -9.63 11.54 -5.11
CA LEU A 92 -9.79 12.99 -5.03
C LEU A 92 -10.01 13.47 -3.58
N SER A 93 -10.72 12.68 -2.75
CA SER A 93 -10.89 12.99 -1.32
C SER A 93 -9.59 12.97 -0.54
N ILE A 94 -8.61 12.14 -0.94
CA ILE A 94 -7.32 11.99 -0.24
C ILE A 94 -6.28 12.96 -0.77
N VAL A 95 -6.17 13.11 -2.11
CA VAL A 95 -5.05 13.83 -2.74
C VAL A 95 -5.19 15.35 -2.65
N GLN A 96 -6.41 15.90 -2.58
CA GLN A 96 -6.69 17.35 -2.59
C GLN A 96 -6.56 17.96 -1.18
N MET A 97 -5.40 17.77 -0.56
CA MET A 97 -5.13 18.35 0.76
C MET A 97 -4.80 19.84 0.70
N PRO A 98 -5.20 20.64 1.71
CA PRO A 98 -4.81 22.03 1.81
C PRO A 98 -3.30 22.18 2.04
N ALA A 99 -2.76 23.36 1.68
CA ALA A 99 -1.37 23.69 1.99
C ALA A 99 -1.09 23.60 3.50
N GLY A 100 0.00 22.96 3.86
CA GLY A 100 0.44 22.77 5.26
C GLY A 100 0.12 21.40 5.84
N ILE A 101 -0.82 20.64 5.29
CA ILE A 101 -1.17 19.29 5.77
C ILE A 101 -1.05 18.28 4.62
N PRO A 102 0.16 17.78 4.31
CA PRO A 102 0.35 16.85 3.21
C PRO A 102 -0.07 15.42 3.56
N VAL A 103 -0.58 14.70 2.56
CA VAL A 103 -0.77 13.24 2.57
C VAL A 103 -0.09 12.65 1.33
N ALA A 104 0.84 11.73 1.53
CA ALA A 104 1.49 11.02 0.43
C ALA A 104 0.49 10.00 -0.17
N THR A 105 -0.14 10.33 -1.29
CA THR A 105 -1.20 9.52 -1.88
C THR A 105 -0.67 8.58 -2.95
N VAL A 106 -0.98 7.28 -2.83
CA VAL A 106 -0.65 6.26 -3.83
C VAL A 106 -1.82 5.99 -4.77
N ALA A 107 -1.62 5.11 -5.75
CA ALA A 107 -2.67 4.73 -6.69
C ALA A 107 -3.88 4.07 -5.98
N ILE A 108 -5.05 4.08 -6.65
CA ILE A 108 -6.23 3.35 -6.19
C ILE A 108 -5.87 1.87 -6.01
N ASN A 109 -6.24 1.32 -4.86
CA ASN A 109 -5.88 -0.04 -4.42
C ASN A 109 -4.35 -0.29 -4.33
N GLY A 110 -3.53 0.74 -4.27
CA GLY A 110 -2.06 0.67 -4.27
C GLY A 110 -1.44 0.27 -2.93
N GLY A 111 -2.02 -0.67 -2.19
CA GLY A 111 -1.55 -1.07 -0.87
C GLY A 111 -0.07 -1.47 -0.82
N GLN A 112 0.41 -2.27 -1.78
CA GLN A 112 1.82 -2.67 -1.83
C GLN A 112 2.76 -1.47 -1.98
N ASN A 113 2.42 -0.53 -2.86
CA ASN A 113 3.22 0.69 -3.05
C ASN A 113 3.18 1.59 -1.81
N ALA A 114 2.08 1.62 -1.05
CA ALA A 114 2.05 2.31 0.23
C ALA A 114 3.02 1.68 1.24
N GLY A 115 3.07 0.35 1.30
CA GLY A 115 4.05 -0.37 2.11
C GLY A 115 5.49 -0.07 1.70
N LEU A 116 5.79 -0.09 0.40
CA LEU A 116 7.12 0.23 -0.12
C LEU A 116 7.51 1.69 0.15
N LEU A 117 6.58 2.64 0.01
CA LEU A 117 6.84 4.04 0.34
C LEU A 117 7.15 4.23 1.83
N ALA A 118 6.44 3.52 2.72
CA ALA A 118 6.76 3.51 4.14
C ALA A 118 8.16 2.93 4.40
N ILE A 119 8.53 1.84 3.73
CA ILE A 119 9.87 1.25 3.79
C ILE A 119 10.94 2.25 3.31
N GLU A 120 10.68 2.99 2.22
CA GLU A 120 11.57 4.03 1.72
C GLU A 120 11.79 5.13 2.77
N MET A 121 10.73 5.62 3.41
CA MET A 121 10.83 6.63 4.48
C MET A 121 11.66 6.11 5.67
N ILE A 122 11.43 4.87 6.11
CA ILE A 122 12.17 4.26 7.21
C ILE A 122 13.64 4.01 6.82
N SER A 123 13.92 3.66 5.58
CA SER A 123 15.27 3.41 5.07
C SER A 123 16.21 4.64 5.12
N LEU A 124 15.66 5.84 5.31
CA LEU A 124 16.46 7.05 5.52
C LEU A 124 17.21 7.05 6.86
N PHE A 125 16.73 6.26 7.82
CA PHE A 125 17.24 6.19 9.19
C PHE A 125 17.72 4.78 9.60
N ASP A 126 17.53 3.78 8.72
CA ASP A 126 17.90 2.38 8.97
C ASP A 126 18.65 1.80 7.76
N GLU A 127 19.97 1.63 7.90
CA GLU A 127 20.84 1.12 6.84
C GLU A 127 20.55 -0.35 6.50
N SER A 128 20.01 -1.16 7.42
CA SER A 128 19.63 -2.55 7.15
C SER A 128 18.41 -2.60 6.23
N ILE A 129 17.40 -1.80 6.50
CA ILE A 129 16.21 -1.65 5.65
C ILE A 129 16.60 -1.09 4.28
N LYS A 130 17.50 -0.11 4.25
CA LYS A 130 18.01 0.46 3.00
C LYS A 130 18.73 -0.57 2.12
N LYS A 131 19.53 -1.45 2.73
CA LYS A 131 20.19 -2.56 2.01
C LYS A 131 19.15 -3.51 1.42
N ASN A 132 18.20 -3.98 2.23
CA ASN A 132 17.15 -4.88 1.78
C ASN A 132 16.30 -4.26 0.65
N LEU A 133 16.04 -2.95 0.71
CA LEU A 133 15.30 -2.23 -0.35
C LEU A 133 16.08 -2.20 -1.68
N LYS A 134 17.41 -2.02 -1.63
CA LYS A 134 18.26 -2.11 -2.82
C LYS A 134 18.23 -3.51 -3.44
N GLU A 135 18.35 -4.55 -2.61
CA GLU A 135 18.27 -5.94 -3.05
C GLU A 135 16.89 -6.26 -3.66
N PHE A 136 15.81 -5.80 -3.04
CA PHE A 136 14.45 -5.93 -3.58
C PHE A 136 14.33 -5.32 -4.98
N ARG A 137 14.84 -4.09 -5.18
CA ARG A 137 14.82 -3.42 -6.49
C ARG A 137 15.67 -4.13 -7.54
N GLU A 138 16.85 -4.65 -7.17
CA GLU A 138 17.68 -5.44 -8.07
C GLU A 138 17.01 -6.75 -8.49
N ASN A 139 16.28 -7.38 -7.58
CA ASN A 139 15.49 -8.55 -7.89
C ASN A 139 14.37 -8.24 -8.90
N LEU A 140 13.67 -7.12 -8.76
CA LEU A 140 12.68 -6.67 -9.75
C LEU A 140 13.31 -6.44 -11.12
N HIS A 141 14.47 -5.77 -11.17
CA HIS A 141 15.23 -5.55 -12.40
C HIS A 141 15.60 -6.88 -13.06
N THR A 142 16.15 -7.82 -12.29
CA THR A 142 16.55 -9.15 -12.76
C THR A 142 15.36 -9.94 -13.31
N GLN A 143 14.20 -9.88 -12.64
CA GLN A 143 12.98 -10.53 -13.13
C GLN A 143 12.54 -10.00 -14.50
N VAL A 144 12.60 -8.69 -14.72
CA VAL A 144 12.24 -8.10 -16.02
C VAL A 144 13.23 -8.54 -17.10
N ARG A 145 14.53 -8.52 -16.83
CA ARG A 145 15.58 -8.98 -17.78
C ARG A 145 15.39 -10.46 -18.14
N THR A 146 15.14 -11.31 -17.17
CA THR A 146 14.88 -12.74 -17.38
C THR A 146 13.68 -12.95 -18.28
N LYS A 147 12.57 -12.22 -18.03
CA LYS A 147 11.38 -12.29 -18.89
C LYS A 147 11.67 -11.82 -20.31
N ASN A 148 12.44 -10.73 -20.46
CA ASN A 148 12.81 -10.23 -21.78
C ASN A 148 13.72 -11.20 -22.54
N SER A 149 14.74 -11.77 -21.88
CA SER A 149 15.60 -12.79 -22.49
C SER A 149 14.81 -14.01 -22.95
N LYS A 150 13.89 -14.49 -22.10
CA LYS A 150 12.99 -15.61 -22.48
C LYS A 150 12.13 -15.25 -23.70
N LEU A 151 11.52 -14.07 -23.71
CA LEU A 151 10.72 -13.58 -24.84
C LEU A 151 11.54 -13.54 -26.13
N SER A 152 12.75 -12.99 -26.07
CA SER A 152 13.67 -12.90 -27.23
C SER A 152 14.10 -14.27 -27.74
N THR A 153 14.25 -15.28 -26.85
CA THR A 153 14.71 -16.62 -27.22
C THR A 153 13.61 -17.45 -27.88
N ILE A 154 12.38 -17.41 -27.35
CA ILE A 154 11.31 -18.29 -27.82
C ILE A 154 10.30 -17.62 -28.75
N GLY A 155 10.39 -16.30 -28.91
CA GLY A 155 9.47 -15.50 -29.74
C GLY A 155 8.11 -15.23 -29.05
N ALA A 156 7.37 -14.24 -29.56
CA ALA A 156 6.14 -13.75 -28.93
C ALA A 156 5.04 -14.81 -28.83
N ASP A 157 4.82 -15.59 -29.90
CA ASP A 157 3.73 -16.58 -29.96
C ASP A 157 3.94 -17.71 -28.94
N ASN A 158 5.15 -18.26 -28.91
CA ASN A 158 5.50 -19.30 -27.94
C ASN A 158 5.51 -18.76 -26.50
N TYR A 159 5.91 -17.51 -26.30
CA TYR A 159 5.91 -16.89 -24.99
C TYR A 159 4.48 -16.75 -24.44
N LEU A 160 3.54 -16.33 -25.26
CA LEU A 160 2.11 -16.23 -24.90
C LEU A 160 1.51 -17.62 -24.61
N GLN A 161 1.74 -18.61 -25.48
CA GLN A 161 1.28 -19.98 -25.26
C GLN A 161 1.77 -20.54 -23.91
N ASN A 162 3.05 -20.41 -23.61
CA ASN A 162 3.62 -20.90 -22.35
C ASN A 162 3.05 -20.17 -21.12
N LYS A 163 2.71 -18.89 -21.23
CA LYS A 163 2.13 -18.11 -20.14
C LYS A 163 0.68 -18.53 -19.85
N TYR A 164 -0.10 -18.83 -20.89
CA TYR A 164 -1.51 -19.24 -20.75
C TYR A 164 -1.66 -20.72 -20.43
N CYS A 165 -0.78 -21.60 -20.92
CA CYS A 165 -0.80 -23.03 -20.59
C CYS A 165 -0.59 -23.28 -19.08
N LEU A 166 0.27 -22.48 -18.41
CA LEU A 166 0.48 -22.55 -16.96
C LEU A 166 -0.75 -22.11 -16.14
N LEU A 167 -1.62 -21.27 -16.71
CA LEU A 167 -2.88 -20.86 -16.06
C LEU A 167 -3.97 -21.95 -16.13
N TYR A 168 -3.93 -22.81 -17.14
CA TYR A 168 -4.90 -23.90 -17.32
C TYR A 168 -4.51 -25.19 -16.58
N THR A 169 -3.28 -25.31 -16.09
CA THR A 169 -2.81 -26.50 -15.34
C THR A 169 -2.92 -26.34 -13.82
N SER A 170 -3.40 -25.22 -13.31
CA SER A 170 -3.80 -25.11 -11.90
C SER A 170 -5.14 -25.83 -11.72
N PRO A 171 -5.26 -26.80 -10.79
CA PRO A 171 -6.52 -27.47 -10.52
C PRO A 171 -7.58 -26.43 -10.14
N SER A 172 -8.75 -26.53 -10.81
CA SER A 172 -9.93 -25.75 -10.43
C SER A 172 -10.28 -26.08 -8.97
N PRO A 173 -10.57 -25.11 -8.11
CA PRO A 173 -11.04 -25.41 -6.75
C PRO A 173 -12.52 -25.79 -6.77
N ARG A 174 -12.85 -26.80 -7.57
CA ARG A 174 -14.15 -27.47 -7.57
C ARG A 174 -13.89 -28.97 -7.75
N ASP A 175 -13.71 -29.63 -6.63
CA ASP A 175 -14.17 -30.99 -6.29
C ASP A 175 -14.14 -31.11 -4.77
#